data_569d54281988cf11e0630b0b08ed3f69
#
_entry.id   569d54281988cf11e0630b0b08ed3f69
#
_cell.length_a   1.000
_cell.length_b   1.000
_cell.length_c   1.000
_cell.angle_alpha   90.00
_cell.angle_beta   90.00
_cell.angle_gamma   90.00
#
_symmetry.space_group_name_H-M   'P 1'
#
loop_
_entity.id
_entity.type
_entity.pdbx_description
1 polymer ?
#
loop_
_entity_poly.entity_id
_entity_poly.type
_entity_poly.pdbx_seq_one_letter_code
_entity_poly.pdbx_strand_id
1 'polypeptide(L)'
;MWGKAPIVLEETTSPQFNYQSATQEEIYKQCKEDLLFAVQWMPEIDNQKGGRASNVAARHLLSEILICLKDYNGAVEQATAVINNPSMSLMTERFGKLKDFTFEGYDYQGEKEPWGDVYWDLFRENNFNRIDGNKECIWNVQFDVELQGGGNTGVSGGNFGLERWFGAAWWSQKDLD
;
A
#
# COMPACT_ATOMS: atom_id res chain seq x y z
N MET A 1 17.27 -8.47 6.76
CA MET A 1 16.84 -7.35 7.57
C MET A 1 17.51 -7.39 8.93
N TRP A 2 17.31 -6.39 9.78
CA TRP A 2 18.14 -6.08 10.96
C TRP A 2 18.16 -7.15 12.06
N GLY A 3 17.19 -8.05 12.16
CA GLY A 3 17.11 -9.16 13.11
C GLY A 3 16.85 -8.78 14.57
N LYS A 4 17.37 -7.65 15.02
CA LYS A 4 17.13 -7.07 16.37
C LYS A 4 17.08 -5.55 16.27
N ALA A 5 16.16 -4.92 17.01
CA ALA A 5 16.05 -3.47 17.12
C ALA A 5 15.50 -3.08 18.50
N PRO A 6 15.76 -1.90 19.02
CA PRO A 6 15.14 -1.44 20.25
C PRO A 6 13.63 -1.20 20.03
N ILE A 7 12.83 -1.52 21.02
CA ILE A 7 11.41 -1.12 21.11
C ILE A 7 11.38 0.16 21.95
N VAL A 8 10.87 1.24 21.37
CA VAL A 8 10.73 2.53 22.02
C VAL A 8 9.25 2.90 22.01
N LEU A 9 8.59 2.83 23.17
CA LEU A 9 7.15 3.03 23.31
C LEU A 9 6.77 4.43 23.80
N GLU A 10 7.78 5.20 24.23
CA GLU A 10 7.56 6.55 24.73
C GLU A 10 8.33 7.58 23.88
N GLU A 11 7.82 8.80 23.85
CA GLU A 11 8.48 9.88 23.16
C GLU A 11 9.85 10.17 23.78
N THR A 12 10.88 10.22 22.94
CA THR A 12 12.24 10.55 23.37
C THR A 12 12.42 12.06 23.44
N THR A 13 12.38 12.62 24.62
CA THR A 13 12.48 14.07 24.87
C THR A 13 13.93 14.57 25.13
N SER A 14 14.87 13.65 25.32
CA SER A 14 16.31 13.93 25.53
C SER A 14 17.16 12.81 24.87
N PRO A 15 18.46 13.09 24.58
CA PRO A 15 19.35 12.05 24.06
C PRO A 15 19.43 10.85 25.00
N GLN A 16 19.22 9.65 24.45
CA GLN A 16 19.35 8.38 25.18
C GLN A 16 20.41 7.51 24.51
N PHE A 17 21.23 6.84 25.31
CA PHE A 17 22.36 6.03 24.83
C PHE A 17 22.32 4.57 25.32
N ASN A 18 21.28 4.20 26.05
CA ASN A 18 21.17 2.91 26.74
C ASN A 18 20.07 2.00 26.15
N TYR A 19 19.81 2.12 24.87
CA TYR A 19 18.83 1.27 24.19
C TYR A 19 19.21 -0.21 24.27
N GLN A 20 18.23 -1.04 24.63
CA GLN A 20 18.36 -2.48 24.60
C GLN A 20 17.71 -3.02 23.33
N SER A 21 18.39 -3.94 22.66
CA SER A 21 17.84 -4.59 21.48
C SER A 21 16.85 -5.67 21.87
N ALA A 22 15.63 -5.55 21.39
CA ALA A 22 14.62 -6.60 21.45
C ALA A 22 14.84 -7.66 20.38
N THR A 23 14.37 -8.87 20.62
CA THR A 23 14.35 -9.94 19.65
C THR A 23 13.26 -9.69 18.59
N GLN A 24 13.37 -10.36 17.46
CA GLN A 24 12.37 -10.31 16.41
C GLN A 24 10.97 -10.73 16.92
N GLU A 25 10.92 -11.74 17.76
CA GLU A 25 9.66 -12.22 18.34
C GLU A 25 9.01 -11.15 19.25
N GLU A 26 9.79 -10.50 20.09
CA GLU A 26 9.32 -9.41 20.95
C GLU A 26 8.78 -8.23 20.12
N ILE A 27 9.47 -7.88 19.02
CA ILE A 27 9.01 -6.84 18.11
C ILE A 27 7.67 -7.24 17.47
N TYR A 28 7.53 -8.46 16.97
CA TYR A 28 6.26 -8.91 16.38
C TYR A 28 5.12 -8.97 17.41
N LYS A 29 5.40 -9.33 18.67
CA LYS A 29 4.41 -9.28 19.75
C LYS A 29 3.93 -7.84 19.97
N GLN A 30 4.83 -6.88 20.03
CA GLN A 30 4.47 -5.47 20.14
C GLN A 30 3.65 -5.00 18.94
N CYS A 31 4.06 -5.33 17.70
CA CYS A 31 3.28 -5.02 16.51
C CYS A 31 1.87 -5.63 16.56
N LYS A 32 1.72 -6.87 17.08
CA LYS A 32 0.41 -7.50 17.26
C LYS A 32 -0.47 -6.69 18.22
N GLU A 33 0.06 -6.25 19.35
CA GLU A 33 -0.68 -5.46 20.34
C GLU A 33 -1.11 -4.10 19.75
N ASP A 34 -0.20 -3.41 19.08
CA ASP A 34 -0.47 -2.13 18.44
C ASP A 34 -1.55 -2.26 17.34
N LEU A 35 -1.48 -3.34 16.56
CA LEU A 35 -2.43 -3.60 15.48
C LEU A 35 -3.81 -4.04 16.00
N LEU A 36 -3.88 -4.78 17.10
CA LEU A 36 -5.15 -5.09 17.75
C LEU A 36 -5.84 -3.82 18.25
N PHE A 37 -5.07 -2.90 18.83
CA PHE A 37 -5.57 -1.58 19.20
C PHE A 37 -6.04 -0.80 17.96
N ALA A 38 -5.24 -0.78 16.89
CA ALA A 38 -5.58 -0.11 15.66
C ALA A 38 -6.87 -0.65 15.02
N VAL A 39 -7.06 -1.96 14.97
CA VAL A 39 -8.28 -2.62 14.47
C VAL A 39 -9.53 -2.15 15.23
N GLN A 40 -9.40 -1.93 16.54
CA GLN A 40 -10.53 -1.52 17.39
C GLN A 40 -10.89 -0.04 17.22
N TRP A 41 -9.90 0.82 17.03
CA TRP A 41 -10.10 2.28 17.13
C TRP A 41 -10.00 3.04 15.81
N MET A 42 -9.43 2.43 14.77
CA MET A 42 -9.37 3.07 13.46
C MET A 42 -10.74 3.10 12.79
N PRO A 43 -11.02 4.14 12.00
CA PRO A 43 -12.28 4.25 11.25
C PRO A 43 -12.48 3.09 10.28
N GLU A 44 -13.75 2.76 10.03
CA GLU A 44 -14.14 1.89 8.92
C GLU A 44 -13.70 2.48 7.58
N ILE A 45 -13.43 1.61 6.61
CA ILE A 45 -12.83 2.02 5.35
C ILE A 45 -13.65 3.07 4.58
N ASP A 46 -14.97 3.00 4.65
CA ASP A 46 -15.85 3.97 3.97
C ASP A 46 -15.87 5.36 4.64
N ASN A 47 -15.47 5.42 5.89
CA ASN A 47 -15.37 6.66 6.67
C ASN A 47 -13.95 7.26 6.62
N GLN A 48 -13.01 6.61 5.93
CA GLN A 48 -11.63 7.04 5.90
C GLN A 48 -11.39 8.03 4.76
N LYS A 49 -10.62 9.06 5.06
CA LYS A 49 -10.15 10.02 4.04
C LYS A 49 -9.05 9.37 3.18
N GLY A 50 -8.97 9.78 1.93
CA GLY A 50 -7.96 9.28 1.00
C GLY A 50 -6.53 9.37 1.55
N GLY A 51 -5.72 8.36 1.29
CA GLY A 51 -4.34 8.25 1.74
C GLY A 51 -4.15 7.86 3.21
N ARG A 52 -5.22 7.78 4.02
CA ARG A 52 -5.13 7.36 5.42
C ARG A 52 -5.48 5.90 5.59
N ALA A 53 -4.81 5.22 6.51
CA ALA A 53 -5.10 3.84 6.84
C ALA A 53 -6.43 3.69 7.59
N SER A 54 -7.14 2.60 7.35
CA SER A 54 -8.40 2.21 7.97
C SER A 54 -8.24 0.98 8.85
N ASN A 55 -9.29 0.56 9.56
CA ASN A 55 -9.30 -0.70 10.31
C ASN A 55 -9.05 -1.92 9.40
N VAL A 56 -9.49 -1.88 8.14
CA VAL A 56 -9.23 -2.93 7.15
C VAL A 56 -7.73 -3.05 6.85
N ALA A 57 -7.02 -1.92 6.72
CA ALA A 57 -5.57 -1.90 6.54
C ALA A 57 -4.85 -2.47 7.77
N ALA A 58 -5.32 -2.12 8.99
CA ALA A 58 -4.77 -2.68 10.22
C ALA A 58 -4.98 -4.19 10.31
N ARG A 59 -6.17 -4.72 9.93
CA ARG A 59 -6.45 -6.16 9.88
C ARG A 59 -5.56 -6.90 8.88
N HIS A 60 -5.37 -6.33 7.69
CA HIS A 60 -4.50 -6.91 6.68
C HIS A 60 -3.06 -7.04 7.22
N LEU A 61 -2.50 -5.98 7.77
CA LEU A 61 -1.16 -6.02 8.34
C LEU A 61 -1.08 -6.95 9.58
N LEU A 62 -2.13 -6.99 10.42
CA LEU A 62 -2.21 -7.92 11.54
C LEU A 62 -2.16 -9.38 11.07
N SER A 63 -2.81 -9.72 9.96
CA SER A 63 -2.75 -11.08 9.42
C SER A 63 -1.32 -11.49 9.05
N GLU A 64 -0.52 -10.59 8.48
CA GLU A 64 0.90 -10.83 8.17
C GLU A 64 1.75 -11.02 9.45
N ILE A 65 1.55 -10.17 10.46
CA ILE A 65 2.26 -10.29 11.75
C ILE A 65 1.90 -11.60 12.44
N LEU A 66 0.65 -12.03 12.38
CA LEU A 66 0.22 -13.32 12.95
C LEU A 66 0.87 -14.52 12.23
N ILE A 67 1.07 -14.45 10.92
CA ILE A 67 1.86 -15.44 10.18
C ILE A 67 3.30 -15.49 10.69
N CYS A 68 3.93 -14.33 10.90
CA CYS A 68 5.28 -14.24 11.44
C CYS A 68 5.38 -14.85 12.86
N LEU A 69 4.34 -14.72 13.66
CA LEU A 69 4.21 -15.33 14.99
C LEU A 69 3.74 -16.79 14.97
N LYS A 70 3.49 -17.37 13.78
CA LYS A 70 2.95 -18.73 13.57
C LYS A 70 1.54 -18.96 14.14
N ASP A 71 0.81 -17.88 14.39
CA ASP A 71 -0.60 -17.89 14.77
C ASP A 71 -1.47 -17.91 13.50
N TYR A 72 -1.48 -19.06 12.81
CA TYR A 72 -2.16 -19.20 11.52
C TYR A 72 -3.68 -19.07 11.61
N ASN A 73 -4.27 -19.51 12.73
CA ASN A 73 -5.72 -19.39 12.94
C ASN A 73 -6.12 -17.91 13.07
N GLY A 74 -5.40 -17.16 13.87
CA GLY A 74 -5.61 -15.72 13.98
C GLY A 74 -5.37 -14.99 12.64
N ALA A 75 -4.36 -15.39 11.88
CA ALA A 75 -4.11 -14.81 10.55
C ALA A 75 -5.29 -15.05 9.60
N VAL A 76 -5.83 -16.27 9.56
CA VAL A 76 -7.02 -16.62 8.76
C VAL A 76 -8.24 -15.79 9.20
N GLU A 77 -8.45 -15.63 10.50
CA GLU A 77 -9.55 -14.82 11.03
C GLU A 77 -9.47 -13.37 10.54
N GLN A 78 -8.30 -12.73 10.67
CA GLN A 78 -8.13 -11.34 10.25
C GLN A 78 -8.23 -11.18 8.72
N ALA A 79 -7.62 -12.06 7.95
CA ALA A 79 -7.73 -12.05 6.49
C ALA A 79 -9.18 -12.27 6.02
N THR A 80 -9.90 -13.20 6.64
CA THR A 80 -11.32 -13.47 6.34
C THR A 80 -12.19 -12.26 6.66
N ALA A 81 -11.90 -11.54 7.75
CA ALA A 81 -12.62 -10.31 8.09
C ALA A 81 -12.42 -9.21 7.04
N VAL A 82 -11.25 -9.14 6.38
CA VAL A 82 -11.00 -8.23 5.25
C VAL A 82 -11.78 -8.68 4.02
N ILE A 83 -11.68 -9.95 3.65
CA ILE A 83 -12.31 -10.52 2.44
C ILE A 83 -13.85 -10.40 2.50
N ASN A 84 -14.43 -10.67 3.67
CA ASN A 84 -15.88 -10.62 3.88
C ASN A 84 -16.40 -9.23 4.27
N ASN A 85 -15.57 -8.21 4.28
CA ASN A 85 -16.03 -6.86 4.56
C ASN A 85 -16.96 -6.39 3.41
N PRO A 86 -18.21 -6.02 3.70
CA PRO A 86 -19.20 -5.67 2.66
C PRO A 86 -18.80 -4.44 1.82
N SER A 87 -17.91 -3.63 2.35
CA SER A 87 -17.38 -2.46 1.66
C SER A 87 -16.19 -2.77 0.75
N MET A 88 -15.65 -4.00 0.80
CA MET A 88 -14.53 -4.44 -0.02
C MET A 88 -15.01 -5.40 -1.11
N SER A 89 -14.47 -5.25 -2.31
CA SER A 89 -14.69 -6.20 -3.41
C SER A 89 -13.63 -6.04 -4.48
N LEU A 90 -13.32 -7.13 -5.17
CA LEU A 90 -12.52 -7.02 -6.39
C LEU A 90 -13.30 -6.22 -7.43
N MET A 91 -12.61 -5.35 -8.15
CA MET A 91 -13.19 -4.57 -9.22
C MET A 91 -13.27 -5.43 -10.48
N THR A 92 -14.46 -5.62 -11.01
CA THR A 92 -14.72 -6.43 -12.20
C THR A 92 -15.20 -5.62 -13.40
N GLU A 93 -15.55 -4.35 -13.16
CA GLU A 93 -16.03 -3.42 -14.19
C GLU A 93 -15.24 -2.11 -14.10
N ARG A 94 -15.12 -1.43 -15.23
CA ARG A 94 -14.47 -0.12 -15.31
C ARG A 94 -15.12 0.87 -14.34
N PHE A 95 -14.32 1.69 -13.68
CA PHE A 95 -14.78 2.61 -12.65
C PHE A 95 -14.03 3.95 -12.63
N GLY A 96 -14.50 4.86 -11.80
CA GLY A 96 -13.89 6.17 -11.62
C GLY A 96 -14.11 7.13 -12.79
N LYS A 97 -13.30 8.17 -12.85
CA LYS A 97 -13.46 9.27 -13.82
C LYS A 97 -13.18 8.87 -15.27
N LEU A 98 -12.38 7.83 -15.47
CA LEU A 98 -11.92 7.40 -16.80
C LEU A 98 -12.57 6.09 -17.25
N LYS A 99 -13.67 5.66 -16.62
CA LYS A 99 -14.35 4.39 -16.93
C LYS A 99 -14.78 4.26 -18.40
N ASP A 100 -15.11 5.36 -19.03
CA ASP A 100 -15.56 5.41 -20.42
C ASP A 100 -14.43 5.80 -21.39
N PHE A 101 -13.21 5.98 -20.88
CA PHE A 101 -12.07 6.38 -21.68
C PHE A 101 -11.27 5.16 -22.11
N THR A 102 -11.00 5.07 -23.41
CA THR A 102 -10.06 4.11 -23.99
C THR A 102 -8.88 4.88 -24.58
N PHE A 103 -7.68 4.43 -24.23
CA PHE A 103 -6.45 4.97 -24.80
C PHE A 103 -6.06 4.15 -26.02
N GLU A 104 -5.82 4.80 -27.16
CA GLU A 104 -5.23 4.11 -28.31
C GLU A 104 -3.73 3.94 -28.06
N GLY A 105 -3.34 2.68 -27.86
CA GLY A 105 -1.94 2.28 -27.76
C GLY A 105 -1.52 1.45 -28.97
N TYR A 106 -0.30 0.94 -28.92
CA TYR A 106 0.24 -0.01 -29.88
C TYR A 106 0.76 -1.22 -29.12
N ASP A 107 0.50 -2.41 -29.61
CA ASP A 107 1.13 -3.62 -29.11
C ASP A 107 2.62 -3.68 -29.47
N TYR A 108 3.30 -4.75 -29.06
CA TYR A 108 4.74 -4.92 -29.36
C TYR A 108 5.04 -5.20 -30.84
N GLN A 109 4.02 -5.52 -31.67
CA GLN A 109 4.11 -5.62 -33.11
C GLN A 109 3.86 -4.30 -33.84
N GLY A 110 3.44 -3.26 -33.11
CA GLY A 110 3.10 -1.94 -33.66
C GLY A 110 1.67 -1.85 -34.18
N GLU A 111 0.80 -2.84 -33.87
CA GLU A 111 -0.62 -2.78 -34.18
C GLU A 111 -1.38 -1.96 -33.14
N LYS A 112 -2.38 -1.23 -33.59
CA LYS A 112 -3.23 -0.43 -32.70
C LYS A 112 -4.03 -1.31 -31.77
N GLU A 113 -3.86 -1.10 -30.47
CA GLU A 113 -4.62 -1.78 -29.43
C GLU A 113 -5.26 -0.77 -28.48
N PRO A 114 -6.58 -0.84 -28.24
CA PRO A 114 -7.23 0.02 -27.26
C PRO A 114 -6.83 -0.41 -25.85
N TRP A 115 -6.28 0.51 -25.09
CA TRP A 115 -5.95 0.28 -23.69
C TRP A 115 -7.01 0.88 -22.78
N GLY A 116 -7.21 0.24 -21.65
CA GLY A 116 -8.15 0.67 -20.64
C GLY A 116 -9.06 -0.46 -20.20
N ASP A 117 -8.62 -1.19 -19.21
CA ASP A 117 -9.38 -2.22 -18.52
C ASP A 117 -9.54 -1.88 -17.05
N VAL A 118 -10.16 -2.79 -16.30
CA VAL A 118 -10.36 -2.63 -14.85
C VAL A 118 -9.04 -2.54 -14.10
N TYR A 119 -8.05 -3.34 -14.48
CA TYR A 119 -6.73 -3.33 -13.86
C TYR A 119 -6.00 -2.00 -14.09
N TRP A 120 -6.15 -1.43 -15.30
CA TRP A 120 -5.63 -0.12 -15.63
C TRP A 120 -6.28 1.00 -14.78
N ASP A 121 -7.61 0.91 -14.52
CA ASP A 121 -8.33 1.87 -13.69
C ASP A 121 -7.85 1.88 -12.25
N LEU A 122 -7.40 0.73 -11.68
CA LEU A 122 -6.90 0.64 -10.31
C LEU A 122 -5.70 1.56 -10.03
N PHE A 123 -4.89 1.85 -11.05
CA PHE A 123 -3.64 2.59 -10.92
C PHE A 123 -3.68 3.99 -11.54
N ARG A 124 -4.86 4.41 -11.99
CA ARG A 124 -4.99 5.75 -12.59
C ARG A 124 -5.15 6.83 -11.56
N GLU A 125 -4.54 7.97 -11.85
CA GLU A 125 -4.74 9.21 -11.09
C GLU A 125 -6.24 9.48 -10.92
N ASN A 126 -6.65 9.89 -9.72
CA ASN A 126 -8.03 10.10 -9.31
C ASN A 126 -8.93 8.85 -9.24
N ASN A 127 -8.36 7.64 -9.22
CA ASN A 127 -9.07 6.39 -8.99
C ASN A 127 -8.59 5.64 -7.74
N PHE A 128 -7.78 6.28 -6.90
CA PHE A 128 -7.14 5.60 -5.77
C PHE A 128 -8.04 5.42 -4.55
N ASN A 129 -9.05 6.26 -4.39
CA ASN A 129 -9.80 6.37 -3.15
C ASN A 129 -11.21 5.77 -3.28
N ARG A 130 -11.81 5.50 -2.14
CA ARG A 130 -13.21 5.02 -2.05
C ARG A 130 -14.21 5.97 -2.72
N ILE A 131 -14.01 7.27 -2.58
CA ILE A 131 -14.86 8.29 -3.20
C ILE A 131 -14.80 8.25 -4.73
N ASP A 132 -13.73 7.71 -5.28
CA ASP A 132 -13.54 7.55 -6.73
C ASP A 132 -14.15 6.22 -7.24
N GLY A 133 -14.70 5.41 -6.33
CA GLY A 133 -15.34 4.12 -6.64
C GLY A 133 -14.44 2.90 -6.48
N ASN A 134 -13.18 3.07 -6.05
CA ASN A 134 -12.25 1.97 -5.85
C ASN A 134 -12.62 1.16 -4.59
N LYS A 135 -13.17 -0.04 -4.77
CA LYS A 135 -13.54 -0.95 -3.68
C LYS A 135 -12.49 -2.03 -3.41
N GLU A 136 -11.48 -2.14 -4.23
CA GLU A 136 -10.43 -3.15 -4.10
C GLU A 136 -9.24 -2.65 -3.27
N CYS A 137 -8.90 -1.37 -3.37
CA CYS A 137 -7.76 -0.79 -2.67
C CYS A 137 -7.99 -0.75 -1.16
N ILE A 138 -7.16 -1.49 -0.40
CA ILE A 138 -7.16 -1.50 1.07
C ILE A 138 -6.53 -0.21 1.61
N TRP A 139 -5.39 0.17 1.07
CA TRP A 139 -4.64 1.37 1.39
C TRP A 139 -3.56 1.63 0.34
N ASN A 140 -3.27 2.88 0.07
CA ASN A 140 -2.21 3.27 -0.85
C ASN A 140 -1.44 4.49 -0.32
N VAL A 141 -0.20 4.59 -0.73
CA VAL A 141 0.63 5.78 -0.52
C VAL A 141 0.46 6.67 -1.73
N GLN A 142 -0.07 7.86 -1.51
CA GLN A 142 -0.37 8.81 -2.58
C GLN A 142 0.74 9.85 -2.70
N PHE A 143 1.17 10.09 -3.93
CA PHE A 143 2.12 11.12 -4.27
C PHE A 143 1.49 12.05 -5.30
N ASP A 144 1.81 13.32 -5.20
CA ASP A 144 1.45 14.31 -6.20
C ASP A 144 2.68 15.14 -6.55
N VAL A 145 2.71 15.60 -7.79
CA VAL A 145 3.85 16.33 -8.32
C VAL A 145 3.83 17.77 -7.77
N GLU A 146 5.00 18.24 -7.32
CA GLU A 146 5.20 19.62 -6.82
C GLU A 146 4.48 19.96 -5.49
N LEU A 147 3.88 18.98 -4.82
CA LEU A 147 3.41 19.15 -3.46
C LEU A 147 4.50 18.83 -2.44
N GLN A 148 4.46 19.47 -1.28
CA GLN A 148 5.40 19.19 -0.20
C GLN A 148 5.25 17.72 0.26
N GLY A 149 6.33 16.95 0.16
CA GLY A 149 6.34 15.51 0.41
C GLY A 149 5.92 14.64 -0.78
N GLY A 150 5.50 15.27 -1.89
CA GLY A 150 5.24 14.60 -3.15
C GLY A 150 6.47 14.47 -4.04
N GLY A 151 6.24 14.13 -5.30
CA GLY A 151 7.30 14.03 -6.31
C GLY A 151 7.71 15.39 -6.87
N ASN A 152 8.93 15.45 -7.42
CA ASN A 152 9.40 16.57 -8.21
C ASN A 152 9.61 16.10 -9.64
N THR A 153 9.23 16.92 -10.63
CA THR A 153 9.46 16.67 -12.07
C THR A 153 10.94 16.76 -12.46
N GLY A 154 11.79 17.27 -11.58
CA GLY A 154 13.23 17.35 -11.80
C GLY A 154 13.90 15.97 -11.85
N VAL A 155 14.87 15.83 -12.73
CA VAL A 155 15.60 14.58 -13.03
C VAL A 155 16.30 13.96 -11.82
N SER A 156 16.46 14.67 -10.72
CA SER A 156 17.31 14.28 -9.60
C SER A 156 16.58 13.94 -8.30
N GLY A 157 15.29 13.70 -8.32
CA GLY A 157 14.75 13.02 -7.18
C GLY A 157 13.70 13.75 -6.38
N GLY A 158 12.58 13.58 -6.60
CA GLY A 158 11.42 13.81 -5.79
C GLY A 158 10.35 12.80 -6.11
N ASN A 159 10.56 11.97 -7.09
CA ASN A 159 9.63 10.89 -7.41
C ASN A 159 9.82 9.73 -6.46
N PHE A 160 8.72 9.03 -6.18
CA PHE A 160 8.75 7.77 -5.48
C PHE A 160 9.73 6.81 -6.18
N GLY A 161 10.89 6.61 -5.57
CA GLY A 161 12.01 5.93 -6.21
C GLY A 161 11.87 4.41 -6.32
N LEU A 162 10.82 3.78 -5.74
CA LEU A 162 10.68 2.33 -5.76
C LEU A 162 10.55 1.78 -7.18
N GLU A 163 9.77 2.40 -8.03
CA GLU A 163 9.64 2.00 -9.44
C GLU A 163 10.99 2.11 -10.16
N ARG A 164 11.77 3.12 -9.82
CA ARG A 164 13.06 3.40 -10.42
C ARG A 164 14.15 2.45 -9.92
N TRP A 165 14.06 2.01 -8.67
CA TRP A 165 15.07 1.15 -8.03
C TRP A 165 14.77 -0.34 -8.19
N PHE A 166 13.50 -0.73 -8.29
CA PHE A 166 13.06 -2.11 -8.34
C PHE A 166 12.29 -2.49 -9.61
N GLY A 167 11.86 -1.50 -10.41
CA GLY A 167 11.25 -1.74 -11.71
C GLY A 167 12.28 -2.05 -12.79
N ALA A 168 11.84 -2.68 -13.86
CA ALA A 168 12.69 -2.90 -15.04
C ALA A 168 13.16 -1.54 -15.59
N ALA A 169 14.46 -1.37 -15.72
CA ALA A 169 15.06 -0.16 -16.27
C ALA A 169 14.89 -0.14 -17.80
N TRP A 170 13.68 0.19 -18.25
CA TRP A 170 13.33 0.21 -19.67
C TRP A 170 14.28 1.07 -20.54
N TRP A 171 14.93 2.07 -19.97
CA TRP A 171 15.90 2.92 -20.67
C TRP A 171 17.26 2.24 -20.87
N SER A 172 17.58 1.18 -20.14
CA SER A 172 18.82 0.42 -20.28
C SER A 172 18.69 -0.80 -21.19
N GLN A 173 17.47 -1.08 -21.69
CA GLN A 173 17.25 -2.23 -22.58
C GLN A 173 17.70 -1.99 -24.02
N LYS A 174 18.18 -0.80 -24.36
CA LYS A 174 18.72 -0.50 -25.71
C LYS A 174 20.06 -1.18 -26.03
N ASP A 175 20.68 -1.77 -25.02
CA ASP A 175 22.00 -2.39 -25.16
C ASP A 175 21.95 -3.95 -25.08
N LEU A 176 20.76 -4.53 -25.26
CA LEU A 176 20.55 -6.00 -25.23
C LEU A 176 20.29 -6.62 -26.62
N ASP A 177 20.60 -5.90 -27.71
CA ASP A 177 20.61 -6.41 -29.09
C ASP A 177 21.99 -6.96 -29.47
#